data_abeb00591a7430a3fd7f3344096a76bc
#
_entry.id   abeb00591a7430a3fd7f3344096a76bc
#
_cell.length_a   1.000
_cell.length_b   1.000
_cell.length_c   1.000
_cell.angle_alpha   90.00
_cell.angle_beta   90.00
_cell.angle_gamma   90.00
#
_symmetry.space_group_name_H-M   'P 1'
#
loop_
_entity.id
_entity.type
_entity.pdbx_description
1 polymer ?
#
loop_
_entity_poly.entity_id
_entity_poly.type
_entity_poly.pdbx_seq_one_letter_code
_entity_poly.pdbx_strand_id
1 'polypeptide(L)'
;IEEGMAALGTASGRAERDRRIDEQLERVGLSAGMRGRYPHEFSGGQRQRIAIARALAVAPRLLVCDEPTSALDVSVQAQILNLLKELQASLGLAYLFITHNIAVVEYLAHEVAVMYLGRIVERGTVEEILREPKHPYTEALLSAVPRLDAEGQRPVIVLKGDMPSPANSPAGCHFHPRCPRAMPQCAVAYPAETNLGTRSVRCFLYE
;
A
#
# COMPACT_ATOMS: atom_id res chain seq x y z
N ILE A 1 -18.39 7.75 -11.60
CA ILE A 1 -18.80 6.34 -11.37
C ILE A 1 -19.38 5.76 -12.67
N GLU A 2 -20.31 6.45 -13.34
CA GLU A 2 -20.98 5.98 -14.55
C GLU A 2 -20.04 5.62 -15.70
N GLU A 3 -19.02 6.44 -15.95
CA GLU A 3 -18.08 6.25 -17.07
C GLU A 3 -17.39 4.89 -17.07
N GLY A 4 -16.95 4.42 -15.90
CA GLY A 4 -16.31 3.10 -15.77
C GLY A 4 -17.26 1.96 -16.13
N MET A 5 -18.51 2.03 -15.70
CA MET A 5 -19.53 1.03 -16.04
C MET A 5 -19.88 1.05 -17.52
N ALA A 6 -19.97 2.25 -18.13
CA ALA A 6 -20.25 2.39 -19.54
C ALA A 6 -19.09 1.86 -20.41
N ALA A 7 -17.85 2.21 -20.06
CA ALA A 7 -16.66 1.80 -20.79
C ALA A 7 -16.45 0.26 -20.77
N LEU A 8 -16.78 -0.40 -19.66
CA LEU A 8 -16.63 -1.84 -19.49
C LEU A 8 -17.90 -2.65 -19.79
N GLY A 9 -19.00 -2.00 -20.19
CA GLY A 9 -20.25 -2.66 -20.50
C GLY A 9 -20.89 -3.42 -19.34
N THR A 10 -20.58 -3.03 -18.09
CA THR A 10 -21.02 -3.76 -16.90
C THR A 10 -22.47 -3.49 -16.51
N ALA A 11 -23.13 -2.49 -17.12
CA ALA A 11 -24.54 -2.18 -16.90
C ALA A 11 -25.24 -1.79 -18.20
N SER A 12 -26.41 -2.40 -18.46
CA SER A 12 -27.22 -2.19 -19.64
C SER A 12 -28.31 -1.12 -19.37
N GLY A 13 -28.16 0.06 -20.01
CA GLY A 13 -29.14 1.13 -19.93
C GLY A 13 -28.97 2.06 -18.71
N ARG A 14 -29.66 3.23 -18.81
CA ARG A 14 -29.52 4.32 -17.84
C ARG A 14 -30.06 3.94 -16.46
N ALA A 15 -31.25 3.36 -16.42
CA ALA A 15 -31.90 3.02 -15.15
C ALA A 15 -31.10 2.00 -14.31
N GLU A 16 -30.44 1.02 -14.96
CA GLU A 16 -29.57 0.07 -14.27
C GLU A 16 -28.30 0.75 -13.74
N ARG A 17 -27.69 1.62 -14.55
CA ARG A 17 -26.53 2.40 -14.10
C ARG A 17 -26.85 3.27 -12.89
N ASP A 18 -27.99 3.99 -12.96
CA ASP A 18 -28.45 4.84 -11.87
C ASP A 18 -28.63 4.05 -10.57
N ARG A 19 -29.31 2.91 -10.62
CA ARG A 19 -29.48 2.02 -9.47
C ARG A 19 -28.16 1.54 -8.89
N ARG A 20 -27.24 1.08 -9.74
CA ARG A 20 -25.91 0.62 -9.30
C ARG A 20 -25.07 1.75 -8.70
N ILE A 21 -25.16 2.96 -9.21
CA ILE A 21 -24.48 4.13 -8.61
C ILE A 21 -24.99 4.36 -7.20
N ASP A 22 -26.31 4.36 -7.02
CA ASP A 22 -26.94 4.56 -5.72
C ASP A 22 -26.51 3.46 -4.73
N GLU A 23 -26.54 2.20 -5.15
CA GLU A 23 -26.03 1.06 -4.37
C GLU A 23 -24.57 1.20 -3.95
N GLN A 24 -23.69 1.68 -4.87
CA GLN A 24 -22.28 1.87 -4.52
C GLN A 24 -22.05 3.06 -3.58
N LEU A 25 -22.82 4.14 -3.72
CA LEU A 25 -22.75 5.28 -2.79
C LEU A 25 -23.17 4.85 -1.38
N GLU A 26 -24.29 4.14 -1.26
CA GLU A 26 -24.75 3.62 0.04
C GLU A 26 -23.75 2.65 0.66
N ARG A 27 -23.11 1.78 -0.14
CA ARG A 27 -22.11 0.81 0.30
C ARG A 27 -20.87 1.48 0.92
N VAL A 28 -20.52 2.66 0.45
CA VAL A 28 -19.42 3.45 1.03
C VAL A 28 -19.89 4.45 2.10
N GLY A 29 -21.14 4.37 2.53
CA GLY A 29 -21.72 5.22 3.58
C GLY A 29 -22.05 6.64 3.11
N LEU A 30 -22.37 6.81 1.84
CA LEU A 30 -22.85 8.08 1.27
C LEU A 30 -24.32 7.94 0.85
N SER A 31 -25.11 9.01 1.03
CA SER A 31 -26.50 9.03 0.56
C SER A 31 -26.58 9.08 -0.98
N ALA A 32 -27.48 8.29 -1.58
CA ALA A 32 -27.79 8.34 -3.00
C ALA A 32 -28.20 9.75 -3.48
N GLY A 33 -28.82 10.56 -2.59
CA GLY A 33 -29.16 11.96 -2.88
C GLY A 33 -27.96 12.88 -3.17
N MET A 34 -26.74 12.41 -2.91
CA MET A 34 -25.50 13.16 -3.22
C MET A 34 -25.04 12.99 -4.67
N ARG A 35 -25.68 12.12 -5.46
CA ARG A 35 -25.30 11.79 -6.85
C ARG A 35 -25.15 13.00 -7.77
N GLY A 36 -26.00 14.01 -7.60
CA GLY A 36 -26.00 15.23 -8.44
C GLY A 36 -25.01 16.31 -8.02
N ARG A 37 -24.23 16.11 -6.95
CA ARG A 37 -23.30 17.12 -6.45
C ARG A 37 -21.98 17.13 -7.23
N TYR A 38 -21.32 18.29 -7.21
CA TYR A 38 -20.00 18.47 -7.80
C TYR A 38 -18.88 18.09 -6.83
N PRO A 39 -17.68 17.70 -7.32
CA PRO A 39 -16.57 17.27 -6.47
C PRO A 39 -16.15 18.27 -5.39
N HIS A 40 -16.27 19.57 -5.64
CA HIS A 40 -15.91 20.62 -4.69
C HIS A 40 -16.90 20.77 -3.51
N GLU A 41 -18.08 20.16 -3.62
CA GLU A 41 -19.11 20.15 -2.56
C GLU A 41 -18.89 19.02 -1.55
N PHE A 42 -17.83 18.19 -1.72
CA PHE A 42 -17.52 17.07 -0.86
C PHE A 42 -16.27 17.31 -0.03
N SER A 43 -16.27 16.83 1.22
CA SER A 43 -15.07 16.78 2.04
C SER A 43 -14.01 15.81 1.46
N GLY A 44 -12.77 15.88 1.94
CA GLY A 44 -11.69 14.97 1.53
C GLY A 44 -12.07 13.49 1.71
N GLY A 45 -12.60 13.13 2.87
CA GLY A 45 -13.05 11.76 3.15
C GLY A 45 -14.24 11.33 2.29
N GLN A 46 -15.18 12.22 1.99
CA GLN A 46 -16.28 11.91 1.07
C GLN A 46 -15.78 11.70 -0.36
N ARG A 47 -14.84 12.52 -0.84
CA ARG A 47 -14.20 12.30 -2.15
C ARG A 47 -13.49 10.94 -2.22
N GLN A 48 -12.81 10.53 -1.15
CA GLN A 48 -12.19 9.21 -1.10
C GLN A 48 -13.21 8.08 -1.14
N ARG A 49 -14.33 8.20 -0.41
CA ARG A 49 -15.44 7.24 -0.48
C ARG A 49 -16.03 7.14 -1.89
N ILE A 50 -16.17 8.26 -2.60
CA ILE A 50 -16.61 8.29 -4.01
C ILE A 50 -15.59 7.60 -4.93
N ALA A 51 -14.29 7.79 -4.70
CA ALA A 51 -13.25 7.11 -5.47
C ALA A 51 -13.32 5.58 -5.29
N ILE A 52 -13.55 5.11 -4.06
CA ILE A 52 -13.77 3.70 -3.74
C ILE A 52 -15.07 3.20 -4.43
N ALA A 53 -16.18 3.92 -4.30
CA ALA A 53 -17.45 3.56 -4.96
C ALA A 53 -17.31 3.45 -6.49
N ARG A 54 -16.55 4.38 -7.10
CA ARG A 54 -16.22 4.35 -8.53
C ARG A 54 -15.46 3.09 -8.92
N ALA A 55 -14.47 2.69 -8.12
CA ALA A 55 -13.69 1.49 -8.39
C ALA A 55 -14.53 0.21 -8.20
N LEU A 56 -15.43 0.18 -7.23
CA LEU A 56 -16.32 -0.96 -6.96
C LEU A 56 -17.44 -1.12 -8.01
N ALA A 57 -17.82 -0.04 -8.69
CA ALA A 57 -18.94 -0.05 -9.65
C ALA A 57 -18.75 -1.02 -10.83
N VAL A 58 -17.51 -1.38 -11.13
CA VAL A 58 -17.16 -2.35 -12.17
C VAL A 58 -17.00 -3.79 -11.66
N ALA A 59 -17.37 -4.05 -10.39
CA ALA A 59 -17.30 -5.34 -9.74
C ALA A 59 -15.90 -6.02 -9.86
N PRO A 60 -14.81 -5.36 -9.43
CA PRO A 60 -13.47 -5.92 -9.54
C PRO A 60 -13.26 -7.10 -8.59
N ARG A 61 -12.30 -7.97 -8.91
CA ARG A 61 -11.76 -8.97 -7.96
C ARG A 61 -10.51 -8.47 -7.24
N LEU A 62 -9.79 -7.55 -7.85
CA LEU A 62 -8.59 -6.91 -7.32
C LEU A 62 -8.77 -5.40 -7.35
N LEU A 63 -8.50 -4.73 -6.24
CA LEU A 63 -8.48 -3.28 -6.13
C LEU A 63 -7.05 -2.81 -5.84
N VAL A 64 -6.54 -1.94 -6.72
CA VAL A 64 -5.25 -1.26 -6.52
C VAL A 64 -5.50 0.05 -5.78
N CYS A 65 -4.90 0.19 -4.60
CA CYS A 65 -5.01 1.34 -3.72
C CYS A 65 -3.64 2.02 -3.62
N ASP A 66 -3.43 3.07 -4.40
CA ASP A 66 -2.19 3.84 -4.38
C ASP A 66 -2.36 5.04 -3.44
N GLU A 67 -1.68 4.98 -2.29
CA GLU A 67 -1.75 5.97 -1.19
C GLU A 67 -3.16 6.48 -0.85
N PRO A 68 -4.16 5.60 -0.65
CA PRO A 68 -5.57 6.00 -0.60
C PRO A 68 -5.94 6.86 0.62
N THR A 69 -5.03 7.03 1.57
CA THR A 69 -5.29 7.77 2.82
C THR A 69 -4.28 8.88 3.11
N SER A 70 -3.29 9.12 2.23
CA SER A 70 -2.16 10.03 2.49
C SER A 70 -2.58 11.51 2.65
N ALA A 71 -3.67 11.93 2.01
CA ALA A 71 -4.18 13.31 2.05
C ALA A 71 -5.31 13.52 3.07
N LEU A 72 -5.51 12.58 4.00
CA LEU A 72 -6.59 12.60 4.98
C LEU A 72 -6.05 12.80 6.40
N ASP A 73 -6.83 13.46 7.25
CA ASP A 73 -6.55 13.48 8.68
C ASP A 73 -6.68 12.09 9.32
N VAL A 74 -6.05 11.90 10.48
CA VAL A 74 -5.94 10.60 11.15
C VAL A 74 -7.31 9.95 11.42
N SER A 75 -8.32 10.75 11.79
CA SER A 75 -9.64 10.22 12.11
C SER A 75 -10.40 9.74 10.87
N VAL A 76 -10.31 10.49 9.79
CA VAL A 76 -10.90 10.13 8.49
C VAL A 76 -10.13 8.96 7.87
N GLN A 77 -8.79 8.93 8.00
CA GLN A 77 -7.97 7.79 7.57
C GLN A 77 -8.46 6.49 8.22
N ALA A 78 -8.66 6.48 9.54
CA ALA A 78 -9.16 5.31 10.27
C ALA A 78 -10.53 4.84 9.73
N GLN A 79 -11.44 5.77 9.44
CA GLN A 79 -12.75 5.44 8.86
C GLN A 79 -12.64 4.81 7.47
N ILE A 80 -11.72 5.30 6.61
CA ILE A 80 -11.51 4.72 5.28
C ILE A 80 -10.88 3.34 5.37
N LEU A 81 -9.94 3.11 6.29
CA LEU A 81 -9.33 1.80 6.50
C LEU A 81 -10.34 0.77 7.01
N ASN A 82 -11.22 1.15 7.94
CA ASN A 82 -12.31 0.30 8.40
C ASN A 82 -13.26 -0.05 7.26
N LEU A 83 -13.67 0.94 6.47
CA LEU A 83 -14.51 0.72 5.28
C LEU A 83 -13.85 -0.28 4.31
N LEU A 84 -12.56 -0.11 4.00
CA LEU A 84 -11.85 -1.04 3.10
C LEU A 84 -11.81 -2.46 3.68
N LYS A 85 -11.62 -2.62 4.99
CA LYS A 85 -11.62 -3.92 5.66
C LYS A 85 -13.00 -4.60 5.61
N GLU A 86 -14.07 -3.83 5.85
CA GLU A 86 -15.45 -4.30 5.72
C GLU A 86 -15.79 -4.72 4.28
N LEU A 87 -15.37 -3.93 3.28
CA LEU A 87 -15.55 -4.24 1.87
C LEU A 87 -14.75 -5.48 1.46
N GLN A 88 -13.54 -5.67 1.97
CA GLN A 88 -12.75 -6.87 1.73
C GLN A 88 -13.48 -8.11 2.23
N ALA A 89 -13.96 -8.08 3.46
CA ALA A 89 -14.66 -9.21 4.08
C ALA A 89 -16.00 -9.51 3.38
N SER A 90 -16.79 -8.48 3.05
CA SER A 90 -18.14 -8.66 2.49
C SER A 90 -18.14 -9.01 1.00
N LEU A 91 -17.13 -8.57 0.23
CA LEU A 91 -17.08 -8.76 -1.22
C LEU A 91 -15.99 -9.75 -1.67
N GLY A 92 -15.18 -10.27 -0.73
CA GLY A 92 -14.06 -11.15 -1.07
C GLY A 92 -12.98 -10.51 -1.95
N LEU A 93 -12.74 -9.21 -1.76
CA LEU A 93 -11.80 -8.44 -2.58
C LEU A 93 -10.35 -8.73 -2.21
N ALA A 94 -9.50 -8.87 -3.21
CA ALA A 94 -8.07 -8.76 -3.05
C ALA A 94 -7.63 -7.29 -3.17
N TYR A 95 -6.67 -6.85 -2.33
CA TYR A 95 -6.07 -5.52 -2.42
C TYR A 95 -4.59 -5.59 -2.78
N LEU A 96 -4.18 -4.74 -3.70
CA LEU A 96 -2.79 -4.31 -3.83
C LEU A 96 -2.70 -2.90 -3.23
N PHE A 97 -2.17 -2.80 -2.01
CA PHE A 97 -2.14 -1.56 -1.25
C PHE A 97 -0.72 -0.96 -1.26
N ILE A 98 -0.57 0.24 -1.78
CA ILE A 98 0.70 0.97 -1.83
C ILE A 98 0.62 2.08 -0.79
N THR A 99 1.57 2.09 0.15
CA THR A 99 1.63 3.09 1.22
C THR A 99 3.04 3.18 1.80
N HIS A 100 3.39 4.33 2.34
CA HIS A 100 4.59 4.53 3.17
C HIS A 100 4.27 4.49 4.68
N ASN A 101 3.01 4.32 5.06
CA ASN A 101 2.59 4.30 6.47
C ASN A 101 2.57 2.86 7.01
N ILE A 102 3.55 2.54 7.86
CA ILE A 102 3.71 1.20 8.45
C ILE A 102 2.52 0.80 9.32
N ALA A 103 1.88 1.74 10.03
CA ALA A 103 0.70 1.43 10.84
C ALA A 103 -0.50 0.97 9.98
N VAL A 104 -0.62 1.51 8.76
CA VAL A 104 -1.63 1.06 7.79
C VAL A 104 -1.33 -0.36 7.31
N VAL A 105 -0.05 -0.67 7.04
CA VAL A 105 0.39 -2.01 6.65
C VAL A 105 0.05 -3.01 7.75
N GLU A 106 0.41 -2.72 9.00
CA GLU A 106 0.14 -3.58 10.16
C GLU A 106 -1.37 -3.84 10.36
N TYR A 107 -2.20 -2.83 10.08
CA TYR A 107 -3.65 -2.92 10.27
C TYR A 107 -4.38 -3.74 9.19
N LEU A 108 -3.95 -3.62 7.92
CA LEU A 108 -4.73 -4.09 6.76
C LEU A 108 -4.10 -5.25 6.01
N ALA A 109 -2.75 -5.31 5.93
CA ALA A 109 -2.08 -6.24 5.05
C ALA A 109 -1.94 -7.66 5.65
N HIS A 110 -1.89 -8.67 4.79
CA HIS A 110 -1.54 -10.05 5.14
C HIS A 110 -0.09 -10.35 4.75
N GLU A 111 0.32 -9.89 3.57
CA GLU A 111 1.68 -9.97 3.05
C GLU A 111 2.22 -8.57 2.76
N VAL A 112 3.52 -8.42 2.86
CA VAL A 112 4.24 -7.17 2.59
C VAL A 112 5.35 -7.43 1.59
N ALA A 113 5.47 -6.53 0.61
CA ALA A 113 6.63 -6.44 -0.27
C ALA A 113 7.29 -5.07 -0.06
N VAL A 114 8.51 -5.07 0.44
CA VAL A 114 9.30 -3.83 0.63
C VAL A 114 10.04 -3.52 -0.65
N MET A 115 9.85 -2.31 -1.16
CA MET A 115 10.46 -1.85 -2.41
C MET A 115 11.50 -0.76 -2.16
N TYR A 116 12.64 -0.84 -2.84
CA TYR A 116 13.68 0.19 -2.87
C TYR A 116 14.13 0.44 -4.31
N LEU A 117 14.05 1.69 -4.77
CA LEU A 117 14.39 2.10 -6.15
C LEU A 117 13.84 1.15 -7.22
N GLY A 118 12.53 0.87 -7.16
CA GLY A 118 11.83 0.05 -8.15
C GLY A 118 12.08 -1.47 -8.04
N ARG A 119 12.82 -1.94 -7.04
CA ARG A 119 13.10 -3.36 -6.81
C ARG A 119 12.51 -3.83 -5.48
N ILE A 120 11.82 -4.97 -5.50
CA ILE A 120 11.41 -5.64 -4.27
C ILE A 120 12.66 -6.23 -3.64
N VAL A 121 12.98 -5.79 -2.41
CA VAL A 121 14.16 -6.19 -1.66
C VAL A 121 13.85 -7.25 -0.61
N GLU A 122 12.60 -7.28 -0.12
CA GLU A 122 12.14 -8.26 0.85
C GLU A 122 10.62 -8.45 0.70
N ARG A 123 10.14 -9.69 0.88
CA ARG A 123 8.72 -10.04 0.89
C ARG A 123 8.47 -11.10 1.96
N GLY A 124 7.32 -11.04 2.62
CA GLY A 124 6.88 -12.02 3.62
C GLY A 124 5.54 -11.65 4.22
N THR A 125 5.11 -12.38 5.23
CA THR A 125 3.95 -12.01 6.02
C THR A 125 4.19 -10.71 6.80
N VAL A 126 3.13 -10.01 7.17
CA VAL A 126 3.23 -8.78 7.98
C VAL A 126 4.04 -9.03 9.24
N GLU A 127 3.76 -10.14 9.93
CA GLU A 127 4.44 -10.48 11.17
C GLU A 127 5.94 -10.68 10.98
N GLU A 128 6.36 -11.43 9.94
CA GLU A 128 7.78 -11.66 9.63
C GLU A 128 8.52 -10.37 9.30
N ILE A 129 7.93 -9.53 8.46
CA ILE A 129 8.57 -8.27 8.04
C ILE A 129 8.66 -7.29 9.21
N LEU A 130 7.60 -7.12 9.99
CA LEU A 130 7.58 -6.14 11.06
C LEU A 130 8.37 -6.57 12.29
N ARG A 131 8.41 -7.87 12.62
CA ARG A 131 9.13 -8.37 13.81
C ARG A 131 10.60 -8.67 13.54
N GLU A 132 10.90 -9.30 12.41
CA GLU A 132 12.23 -9.79 12.09
C GLU A 132 12.63 -9.48 10.64
N PRO A 133 12.78 -8.20 10.26
CA PRO A 133 13.23 -7.82 8.93
C PRO A 133 14.60 -8.42 8.63
N LYS A 134 14.81 -8.84 7.39
CA LYS A 134 16.08 -9.44 6.94
C LYS A 134 16.91 -8.47 6.10
N HIS A 135 16.26 -7.68 5.23
CA HIS A 135 17.00 -6.72 4.43
C HIS A 135 17.41 -5.48 5.26
N PRO A 136 18.67 -5.02 5.19
CA PRO A 136 19.12 -3.85 5.97
C PRO A 136 18.33 -2.56 5.72
N TYR A 137 17.74 -2.40 4.54
CA TYR A 137 16.82 -1.28 4.26
C TYR A 137 15.52 -1.42 5.05
N THR A 138 14.93 -2.62 5.09
CA THR A 138 13.71 -2.88 5.88
C THR A 138 13.94 -2.64 7.36
N GLU A 139 15.10 -3.07 7.89
CA GLU A 139 15.48 -2.79 9.28
C GLU A 139 15.57 -1.29 9.55
N ALA A 140 16.24 -0.54 8.67
CA ALA A 140 16.38 0.91 8.81
C ALA A 140 15.01 1.61 8.71
N LEU A 141 14.16 1.21 7.76
CA LEU A 141 12.82 1.74 7.60
C LEU A 141 11.99 1.55 8.87
N LEU A 142 11.98 0.34 9.43
CA LEU A 142 11.21 0.03 10.64
C LEU A 142 11.80 0.64 11.91
N SER A 143 13.12 0.88 11.96
CA SER A 143 13.76 1.54 13.09
C SER A 143 13.36 3.01 13.24
N ALA A 144 12.92 3.64 12.16
CA ALA A 144 12.48 5.04 12.15
C ALA A 144 11.00 5.21 12.57
N VAL A 145 10.24 4.11 12.74
CA VAL A 145 8.83 4.15 13.16
C VAL A 145 8.75 4.27 14.68
N PRO A 146 8.16 5.36 15.22
CA PRO A 146 7.94 5.49 16.66
C PRO A 146 7.03 4.37 17.18
N ARG A 147 7.45 3.67 18.24
CA ARG A 147 6.63 2.70 18.96
C ARG A 147 6.29 3.22 20.34
N LEU A 148 5.06 2.98 20.78
CA LEU A 148 4.59 3.43 22.10
C LEU A 148 5.10 2.53 23.23
N ASP A 149 5.42 1.29 22.93
CA ASP A 149 5.91 0.30 23.88
C ASP A 149 7.43 0.39 24.04
N ALA A 150 7.88 0.62 25.26
CA ALA A 150 9.30 0.69 25.61
C ALA A 150 10.07 -0.60 25.31
N GLU A 151 9.42 -1.76 25.38
CA GLU A 151 10.02 -3.08 25.10
C GLU A 151 10.27 -3.36 23.61
N GLY A 152 9.63 -2.61 22.72
CA GLY A 152 9.76 -2.77 21.26
C GLY A 152 10.63 -1.73 20.57
N GLN A 153 11.24 -0.79 21.31
CA GLN A 153 12.06 0.26 20.70
C GLN A 153 13.35 -0.30 20.10
N ARG A 154 13.48 -0.17 18.78
CA ARG A 154 14.74 -0.45 18.08
C ARG A 154 15.61 0.82 18.09
N PRO A 155 16.92 0.70 18.23
CA PRO A 155 17.81 1.85 18.03
C PRO A 155 17.64 2.36 16.60
N VAL A 156 17.45 3.67 16.44
CA VAL A 156 17.25 4.29 15.13
C VAL A 156 18.51 4.11 14.27
N ILE A 157 18.35 3.48 13.12
CA ILE A 157 19.43 3.29 12.14
C ILE A 157 19.47 4.51 11.23
N VAL A 158 20.44 5.38 11.44
CA VAL A 158 20.65 6.56 10.60
C VAL A 158 21.38 6.15 9.33
N LEU A 159 20.70 6.24 8.20
CA LEU A 159 21.28 5.96 6.89
C LEU A 159 22.15 7.14 6.43
N LYS A 160 23.35 6.85 5.92
CA LYS A 160 24.27 7.87 5.38
C LYS A 160 23.91 8.23 3.94
N GLY A 161 24.13 9.49 3.58
CA GLY A 161 23.95 10.00 2.22
C GLY A 161 22.49 10.12 1.78
N ASP A 162 22.29 10.73 0.62
CA ASP A 162 20.98 10.95 0.03
C ASP A 162 20.47 9.71 -0.71
N MET A 163 19.15 9.69 -0.96
CA MET A 163 18.56 8.64 -1.78
C MET A 163 19.01 8.83 -3.24
N PRO A 164 19.61 7.82 -3.87
CA PRO A 164 19.97 7.88 -5.29
C PRO A 164 18.75 8.10 -6.17
N SER A 165 18.95 8.75 -7.31
CA SER A 165 17.87 8.94 -8.28
C SER A 165 17.43 7.60 -8.88
N PRO A 166 16.13 7.33 -8.99
CA PRO A 166 15.63 6.14 -9.69
C PRO A 166 16.04 6.08 -11.17
N ALA A 167 16.25 7.26 -11.79
CA ALA A 167 16.72 7.35 -13.18
C ALA A 167 18.21 6.99 -13.36
N ASN A 168 18.98 7.01 -12.27
CA ASN A 168 20.40 6.64 -12.27
C ASN A 168 20.70 5.78 -11.04
N SER A 169 20.10 4.59 -11.05
CA SER A 169 20.24 3.63 -9.94
C SER A 169 21.70 3.14 -9.84
N PRO A 170 22.23 2.97 -8.61
CA PRO A 170 23.57 2.41 -8.40
C PRO A 170 23.72 1.03 -9.05
N ALA A 171 24.94 0.71 -9.50
CA ALA A 171 25.27 -0.63 -9.96
C ALA A 171 25.15 -1.65 -8.81
N GLY A 172 24.92 -2.90 -9.14
CA GLY A 172 24.76 -3.96 -8.15
C GLY A 172 23.51 -3.78 -7.27
N CYS A 173 23.63 -4.06 -5.99
CA CYS A 173 22.56 -3.82 -5.02
C CYS A 173 22.28 -2.32 -4.90
N HIS A 174 21.08 -1.87 -5.26
CA HIS A 174 20.74 -0.44 -5.28
C HIS A 174 20.87 0.24 -3.90
N PHE A 175 20.79 -0.54 -2.82
CA PHE A 175 20.92 -0.03 -1.46
C PHE A 175 22.37 0.05 -0.96
N HIS A 176 23.34 -0.56 -1.65
CA HIS A 176 24.72 -0.69 -1.17
C HIS A 176 25.38 0.64 -0.74
N PRO A 177 25.16 1.80 -1.42
CA PRO A 177 25.82 3.05 -1.00
C PRO A 177 25.39 3.55 0.38
N ARG A 178 24.22 3.11 0.86
CA ARG A 178 23.62 3.51 2.13
C ARG A 178 23.54 2.37 3.15
N CYS A 179 23.97 1.15 2.73
CA CYS A 179 23.86 -0.05 3.56
C CYS A 179 24.97 -0.07 4.62
N PRO A 180 24.64 -0.15 5.93
CA PRO A 180 25.65 -0.23 6.99
C PRO A 180 26.40 -1.58 6.98
N ARG A 181 25.88 -2.58 6.25
CA ARG A 181 26.47 -3.94 6.09
C ARG A 181 26.89 -4.23 4.67
N ALA A 182 27.24 -3.17 3.88
CA ALA A 182 27.66 -3.35 2.50
C ALA A 182 28.96 -4.17 2.40
N MET A 183 28.97 -5.11 1.46
CA MET A 183 30.15 -5.93 1.11
C MET A 183 30.65 -5.54 -0.29
N PRO A 184 31.90 -5.83 -0.67
CA PRO A 184 32.42 -5.46 -2.01
C PRO A 184 31.56 -5.96 -3.17
N GLN A 185 31.01 -7.18 -3.07
CA GLN A 185 30.13 -7.78 -4.07
C GLN A 185 28.81 -7.01 -4.26
N CYS A 186 28.35 -6.30 -3.23
CA CYS A 186 27.11 -5.51 -3.33
C CYS A 186 27.21 -4.37 -4.34
N ALA A 187 28.42 -3.86 -4.62
CA ALA A 187 28.63 -2.82 -5.62
C ALA A 187 28.73 -3.37 -7.05
N VAL A 188 28.98 -4.67 -7.19
CA VAL A 188 29.28 -5.32 -8.48
C VAL A 188 28.05 -6.00 -9.07
N ALA A 189 27.29 -6.74 -8.23
CA ALA A 189 26.17 -7.54 -8.69
C ALA A 189 24.88 -7.24 -7.88
N TYR A 190 23.73 -7.43 -8.50
CA TYR A 190 22.46 -7.40 -7.81
C TYR A 190 22.17 -8.79 -7.20
N PRO A 191 21.88 -8.88 -5.89
CA PRO A 191 21.68 -10.18 -5.25
C PRO A 191 20.47 -10.93 -5.83
N ALA A 192 20.58 -12.24 -5.94
CA ALA A 192 19.49 -13.11 -6.31
C ALA A 192 18.39 -13.11 -5.23
N GLU A 193 17.24 -13.68 -5.56
CA GLU A 193 16.19 -13.86 -4.57
C GLU A 193 16.44 -15.15 -3.79
N THR A 194 16.67 -15.00 -2.49
CA THR A 194 16.84 -16.12 -1.56
C THR A 194 15.53 -16.37 -0.83
N ASN A 195 15.02 -17.61 -0.92
CA ASN A 195 13.82 -18.03 -0.20
C ASN A 195 14.18 -18.52 1.20
N LEU A 196 13.52 -17.97 2.20
CA LEU A 196 13.71 -18.28 3.62
C LEU A 196 12.38 -18.80 4.23
N GLY A 197 11.85 -19.90 3.68
CA GLY A 197 10.55 -20.45 4.06
C GLY A 197 9.40 -19.68 3.42
N THR A 198 8.60 -18.97 4.24
CA THR A 198 7.42 -18.19 3.80
C THR A 198 7.78 -16.80 3.29
N ARG A 199 9.04 -16.39 3.43
CA ARG A 199 9.56 -15.09 2.99
C ARG A 199 10.67 -15.20 1.96
N SER A 200 10.93 -14.12 1.23
CA SER A 200 12.08 -13.98 0.34
C SER A 200 12.81 -12.66 0.56
N VAL A 201 14.12 -12.66 0.31
CA VAL A 201 14.99 -11.49 0.45
C VAL A 201 16.02 -11.45 -0.67
N ARG A 202 16.35 -10.25 -1.15
CA ARG A 202 17.41 -9.99 -2.13
C ARG A 202 18.58 -9.31 -1.43
N CYS A 203 19.43 -10.10 -0.79
CA CYS A 203 20.57 -9.60 -0.03
C CYS A 203 21.66 -10.67 0.10
N PHE A 204 22.89 -10.32 -0.23
CA PHE A 204 24.06 -11.21 -0.13
C PHE A 204 24.37 -11.72 1.29
N LEU A 205 23.74 -11.18 2.31
CA LEU A 205 23.84 -11.71 3.67
C LEU A 205 23.18 -13.09 3.82
N TYR A 206 22.39 -13.50 2.83
CA TYR A 206 21.59 -14.75 2.87
C TYR A 206 21.84 -15.67 1.67
N GLU A 207 22.79 -15.32 0.80
CA GLU A 207 23.29 -16.18 -0.29
C GLU A 207 24.34 -17.18 0.16
#